data_2988702daff6961c0f99826e18a23f5d
#
_entry.id   2988702daff6961c0f99826e18a23f5d
#
_cell.length_a   1.000
_cell.length_b   1.000
_cell.length_c   1.000
_cell.angle_alpha   90.00
_cell.angle_beta   90.00
_cell.angle_gamma   90.00
#
_symmetry.space_group_name_H-M   'P 1'
#
loop_
_entity.id
_entity.type
_entity.pdbx_description
1 polymer ?
#
loop_
_entity_poly.entity_id
_entity_poly.type
_entity_poly.pdbx_seq_one_letter_code
_entity_poly.pdbx_strand_id
1 'polypeptide(L)'
;MTHDYTHKGGVVHTEILLPDRAPAKYADRAVLWNEVEKIEKAKNAQLARGIEIALPRELTREQGISLVREYVKRHFVVVGMWADFAIHDTGGKIGIFPIAV
;
A
#
# COMPACT_ATOMS: atom_id res chain seq x y z
N MET A 1 11.52 12.90 -1.27
CA MET A 1 10.86 12.44 -0.04
C MET A 1 10.86 10.93 0.02
N THR A 2 11.29 10.39 1.12
CA THR A 2 11.31 8.95 1.32
C THR A 2 10.07 8.51 2.10
N HIS A 3 9.39 7.51 1.57
CA HIS A 3 8.24 6.92 2.25
C HIS A 3 8.72 5.67 2.99
N ASP A 4 9.41 5.88 4.09
CA ASP A 4 9.95 4.77 4.85
C ASP A 4 9.11 4.52 6.10
N TYR A 5 8.18 3.61 5.97
CA TYR A 5 7.28 3.24 7.06
C TYR A 5 7.94 2.33 8.10
N THR A 6 9.09 1.75 7.77
CA THR A 6 9.77 0.83 8.67
C THR A 6 10.40 1.52 9.86
N HIS A 7 10.66 2.83 9.75
CA HIS A 7 11.25 3.62 10.84
C HIS A 7 10.23 4.23 11.78
N LYS A 8 8.95 4.14 11.45
CA LYS A 8 7.91 4.63 12.33
C LYS A 8 7.55 3.53 13.31
N GLY A 9 7.59 3.84 14.60
CA GLY A 9 7.17 2.90 15.62
C GLY A 9 5.73 2.47 15.38
N GLY A 10 5.45 1.19 15.63
CA GLY A 10 4.10 0.66 15.53
C GLY A 10 3.73 0.03 14.19
N VAL A 11 4.58 0.08 13.18
CA VAL A 11 4.32 -0.63 11.92
C VAL A 11 4.64 -2.11 12.13
N VAL A 12 3.64 -2.97 11.94
CA VAL A 12 3.79 -4.41 12.17
C VAL A 12 3.83 -5.23 10.87
N HIS A 13 3.34 -4.66 9.78
CA HIS A 13 3.34 -5.34 8.49
C HIS A 13 3.21 -4.34 7.36
N THR A 14 3.98 -4.56 6.30
CA THR A 14 3.85 -3.78 5.07
C THR A 14 3.83 -4.73 3.89
N GLU A 15 3.12 -4.37 2.84
CA GLU A 15 3.01 -5.20 1.67
C GLU A 15 2.71 -4.35 0.44
N ILE A 16 3.26 -4.78 -0.70
CA ILE A 16 2.96 -4.16 -1.99
C ILE A 16 2.28 -5.21 -2.86
N LEU A 17 1.13 -4.85 -3.40
CA LEU A 17 0.36 -5.71 -4.28
C LEU A 17 0.35 -5.09 -5.68
N LEU A 18 0.68 -5.91 -6.67
CA LEU A 18 0.78 -5.49 -8.06
C LEU A 18 -0.13 -6.35 -8.92
N PRO A 19 -0.74 -5.77 -9.97
CA PRO A 19 -1.45 -6.59 -10.96
C PRO A 19 -0.44 -7.45 -11.75
N ASP A 20 -0.95 -8.50 -12.39
CA ASP A 20 -0.11 -9.47 -13.08
C ASP A 20 0.80 -8.84 -14.14
N ARG A 21 0.35 -7.74 -14.75
CA ARG A 21 1.11 -7.07 -15.81
C ARG A 21 2.20 -6.13 -15.30
N ALA A 22 2.21 -5.85 -14.02
CA ALA A 22 3.19 -4.92 -13.46
C ALA A 22 4.57 -5.58 -13.37
N PRO A 23 5.65 -4.86 -13.69
CA PRO A 23 7.00 -5.40 -13.52
C PRO A 23 7.29 -5.76 -12.07
N ALA A 24 7.91 -6.92 -11.86
CA ALA A 24 8.20 -7.42 -10.52
C ALA A 24 9.12 -6.51 -9.72
N LYS A 25 9.91 -5.67 -10.38
CA LYS A 25 10.82 -4.73 -9.70
C LYS A 25 10.08 -3.75 -8.80
N TYR A 26 8.81 -3.49 -9.09
CA TYR A 26 8.00 -2.57 -8.29
C TYR A 26 7.46 -3.18 -7.00
N ALA A 27 7.78 -4.43 -6.74
CA ALA A 27 7.57 -5.02 -5.41
C ALA A 27 8.57 -4.46 -4.38
N ASP A 28 9.65 -3.84 -4.85
CA ASP A 28 10.57 -3.10 -3.99
C ASP A 28 9.99 -1.71 -3.73
N ARG A 29 9.78 -1.38 -2.45
CA ARG A 29 9.12 -0.13 -2.06
C ARG A 29 9.85 1.10 -2.56
N ALA A 30 11.18 1.11 -2.46
CA ALA A 30 11.97 2.26 -2.92
C ALA A 30 11.83 2.45 -4.43
N VAL A 31 11.89 1.37 -5.19
CA VAL A 31 11.74 1.42 -6.64
C VAL A 31 10.34 1.90 -7.02
N LEU A 32 9.31 1.37 -6.35
CA LEU A 32 7.93 1.75 -6.61
C LEU A 32 7.70 3.25 -6.39
N TRP A 33 8.07 3.76 -5.22
CA TRP A 33 7.79 5.15 -4.87
C TRP A 33 8.65 6.13 -5.64
N ASN A 34 9.88 5.76 -6.00
CA ASN A 34 10.70 6.58 -6.88
C ASN A 34 10.05 6.74 -8.25
N GLU A 35 9.49 5.66 -8.79
CA GLU A 35 8.80 5.70 -10.08
C GLU A 35 7.52 6.53 -10.00
N VAL A 36 6.74 6.36 -8.94
CA VAL A 36 5.52 7.14 -8.73
C VAL A 36 5.83 8.63 -8.68
N GLU A 37 6.85 9.02 -7.91
CA GLU A 37 7.26 10.42 -7.80
C GLU A 37 7.68 10.98 -9.14
N LYS A 38 8.43 10.21 -9.91
CA LYS A 38 8.91 10.60 -11.23
C LYS A 38 7.74 10.84 -12.19
N ILE A 39 6.76 9.95 -12.20
CA ILE A 39 5.59 10.08 -13.06
C ILE A 39 4.71 11.24 -12.61
N GLU A 40 4.52 11.43 -11.32
CA GLU A 40 3.74 12.54 -10.81
C GLU A 40 4.33 13.88 -11.22
N LYS A 41 5.65 14.03 -11.15
CA LYS A 41 6.33 15.24 -11.58
C LYS A 41 6.18 15.48 -13.09
N ALA A 42 6.36 14.41 -13.87
CA ALA A 42 6.29 14.53 -15.33
C ALA A 42 4.90 14.93 -15.83
N LYS A 43 3.86 14.40 -15.16
CA LYS A 43 2.47 14.66 -15.56
C LYS A 43 1.79 15.73 -14.75
N ASN A 44 2.46 16.29 -13.76
CA ASN A 44 1.88 17.25 -12.82
C ASN A 44 0.55 16.73 -12.26
N ALA A 45 0.55 15.45 -11.84
CA ALA A 45 -0.64 14.77 -11.36
C ALA A 45 -0.35 14.03 -10.06
N GLN A 46 -1.38 13.77 -9.30
CA GLN A 46 -1.28 12.97 -8.08
C GLN A 46 -1.79 11.56 -8.38
N LEU A 47 -0.89 10.57 -8.37
CA LEU A 47 -1.22 9.18 -8.67
C LEU A 47 -1.60 8.38 -7.43
N ALA A 48 -1.03 8.74 -6.28
CA ALA A 48 -1.24 8.00 -5.04
C ALA A 48 -2.05 8.82 -4.05
N ARG A 49 -2.99 8.16 -3.39
CA ARG A 49 -3.78 8.77 -2.32
C ARG A 49 -3.73 7.88 -1.09
N GLY A 50 -3.63 8.48 0.08
CA GLY A 50 -3.67 7.73 1.33
C GLY A 50 -5.10 7.49 1.77
N ILE A 51 -5.41 6.25 2.11
CA ILE A 51 -6.68 5.86 2.71
C ILE A 51 -6.36 5.21 4.05
N GLU A 52 -7.01 5.66 5.12
CA GLU A 52 -6.82 5.07 6.43
C GLU A 52 -8.11 4.37 6.86
N ILE A 53 -8.00 3.11 7.26
CA ILE A 53 -9.13 2.34 7.78
C ILE A 53 -8.71 1.67 9.09
N ALA A 54 -9.70 1.28 9.88
CA ALA A 54 -9.47 0.60 11.14
C ALA A 54 -9.91 -0.86 11.03
N LEU A 55 -9.10 -1.77 11.59
CA LEU A 55 -9.45 -3.18 11.69
C LEU A 55 -10.20 -3.45 12.98
N PRO A 56 -11.17 -4.39 12.99
CA PRO A 56 -11.77 -4.86 14.23
C PRO A 56 -10.71 -5.47 15.13
N ARG A 57 -10.80 -5.20 16.42
CA ARG A 57 -9.83 -5.68 17.41
C ARG A 57 -9.89 -7.18 17.63
N GLU A 58 -10.99 -7.81 17.25
CA GLU A 58 -11.19 -9.25 17.45
C GLU A 58 -10.37 -10.09 16.48
N LEU A 59 -9.83 -9.47 15.42
CA LEU A 59 -9.03 -10.20 14.45
C LEU A 59 -7.61 -10.40 14.92
N THR A 60 -7.05 -11.58 14.66
CA THR A 60 -5.62 -11.81 14.84
C THR A 60 -4.87 -11.02 13.77
N ARG A 61 -3.55 -10.86 13.97
CA ARG A 61 -2.71 -10.19 12.98
C ARG A 61 -2.83 -10.85 11.61
N GLU A 62 -2.77 -12.19 11.58
CA GLU A 62 -2.87 -12.93 10.32
C GLU A 62 -4.21 -12.75 9.64
N GLN A 63 -5.29 -12.78 10.41
CA GLN A 63 -6.63 -12.53 9.88
C GLN A 63 -6.76 -11.13 9.32
N GLY A 64 -6.19 -10.15 10.02
CA GLY A 64 -6.19 -8.76 9.57
C GLY A 64 -5.43 -8.58 8.27
N ILE A 65 -4.24 -9.17 8.17
CA ILE A 65 -3.42 -9.09 6.95
C ILE A 65 -4.17 -9.71 5.77
N SER A 66 -4.76 -10.88 5.99
CA SER A 66 -5.50 -11.58 4.94
C SER A 66 -6.71 -10.76 4.47
N LEU A 67 -7.44 -10.18 5.41
CA LEU A 67 -8.61 -9.36 5.09
C LEU A 67 -8.22 -8.13 4.27
N VAL A 68 -7.18 -7.41 4.68
CA VAL A 68 -6.71 -6.22 3.97
C VAL A 68 -6.19 -6.60 2.58
N ARG A 69 -5.44 -7.67 2.49
CA ARG A 69 -4.92 -8.15 1.20
C ARG A 69 -6.06 -8.43 0.22
N GLU A 70 -7.10 -9.12 0.66
CA GLU A 70 -8.27 -9.40 -0.18
C GLU A 70 -9.01 -8.13 -0.56
N TYR A 71 -9.19 -7.21 0.39
CA TYR A 71 -9.85 -5.94 0.14
C TYR A 71 -9.10 -5.15 -0.94
N VAL A 72 -7.78 -5.04 -0.79
CA VAL A 72 -6.95 -4.28 -1.73
C VAL A 72 -6.97 -4.93 -3.11
N LYS A 73 -6.89 -6.26 -3.18
CA LYS A 73 -6.93 -6.97 -4.45
C LYS A 73 -8.24 -6.73 -5.18
N ARG A 74 -9.35 -6.80 -4.47
CA ARG A 74 -10.68 -6.66 -5.08
C ARG A 74 -10.99 -5.24 -5.52
N HIS A 75 -10.52 -4.26 -4.78
CA HIS A 75 -10.90 -2.87 -5.05
C HIS A 75 -9.88 -2.10 -5.87
N PHE A 76 -8.63 -2.52 -5.87
CA PHE A 76 -7.57 -1.75 -6.54
C PHE A 76 -6.80 -2.58 -7.56
N VAL A 77 -6.31 -3.73 -7.18
CA VAL A 77 -5.43 -4.52 -8.05
C VAL A 77 -6.19 -5.07 -9.26
N VAL A 78 -7.43 -5.49 -9.06
CA VAL A 78 -8.25 -6.05 -10.14
C VAL A 78 -8.53 -5.04 -11.25
N VAL A 79 -8.54 -3.75 -10.91
CA VAL A 79 -8.74 -2.69 -11.91
C VAL A 79 -7.42 -2.13 -12.46
N GLY A 80 -6.30 -2.76 -12.13
CA GLY A 80 -5.00 -2.40 -12.68
C GLY A 80 -4.19 -1.43 -11.83
N MET A 81 -4.66 -1.07 -10.66
CA MET A 81 -3.91 -0.17 -9.77
C MET A 81 -2.86 -0.94 -8.98
N TRP A 82 -1.74 -0.28 -8.70
CA TRP A 82 -0.75 -0.78 -7.77
C TRP A 82 -1.17 -0.35 -6.37
N ALA A 83 -0.81 -1.10 -5.36
CA ALA A 83 -1.19 -0.77 -3.99
C ALA A 83 -0.06 -1.07 -3.01
N ASP A 84 0.18 -0.14 -2.10
CA ASP A 84 1.09 -0.32 -0.98
C ASP A 84 0.26 -0.14 0.28
N PHE A 85 0.36 -1.06 1.23
CA PHE A 85 -0.34 -0.88 2.49
C PHE A 85 0.54 -1.21 3.68
N ALA A 86 0.21 -0.60 4.81
CA ALA A 86 0.91 -0.81 6.08
C ALA A 86 -0.11 -0.96 7.19
N ILE A 87 0.14 -1.90 8.09
CA ILE A 87 -0.69 -2.13 9.26
C ILE A 87 0.06 -1.61 10.48
N HIS A 88 -0.58 -0.71 11.23
CA HIS A 88 -0.02 -0.14 12.44
C HIS A 88 -0.52 -0.89 13.66
N ASP A 89 0.34 -1.07 14.64
CA ASP A 89 0.01 -1.75 15.88
C ASP A 89 -1.00 -0.95 16.71
N THR A 90 -0.92 0.35 16.65
CA THR A 90 -1.72 1.25 17.47
C THR A 90 -3.16 1.31 16.98
N GLY A 91 -4.07 0.62 17.67
CA GLY A 91 -5.50 0.66 17.34
C GLY A 91 -5.90 -0.06 16.07
N GLY A 92 -5.03 -0.90 15.51
CA GLY A 92 -5.34 -1.66 14.31
C GLY A 92 -5.56 -0.81 13.08
N LYS A 93 -4.90 0.34 12.99
CA LYS A 93 -5.03 1.23 11.84
C LYS A 93 -4.26 0.71 10.65
N ILE A 94 -4.84 0.90 9.46
CA ILE A 94 -4.24 0.50 8.20
C ILE A 94 -4.16 1.71 7.29
N GLY A 95 -2.97 1.96 6.76
CA GLY A 95 -2.79 2.94 5.71
C GLY A 95 -2.69 2.23 4.37
N ILE A 96 -3.56 2.55 3.43
CA ILE A 96 -3.56 1.99 2.07
C ILE A 96 -3.24 3.12 1.10
N PHE A 97 -2.32 2.85 0.18
CA PHE A 97 -1.92 3.81 -0.84
C PHE A 97 -2.15 3.19 -2.21
N PRO A 98 -3.38 3.29 -2.74
CA PRO A 98 -3.63 2.86 -4.12
C PRO A 98 -2.99 3.85 -5.09
N ILE A 99 -2.38 3.30 -6.15
CA ILE A 99 -1.62 4.09 -7.12
C ILE A 99 -2.22 3.86 -8.50
N ALA A 100 -2.74 4.92 -9.09
CA ALA A 100 -3.35 4.88 -10.42
C ALA A 100 -2.28 5.12 -11.48
N VAL A 101 -1.73 4.03 -12.01
CA VAL A 101 -0.64 4.11 -13.00
C VAL A 101 -1.17 3.85 -14.41
#